data_0401b3e053e56190c31fd203c84babc5
#
_entry.id   0401b3e053e56190c31fd203c84babc5
#
_cell.length_a   1.000
_cell.length_b   1.000
_cell.length_c   1.000
_cell.angle_alpha   90.00
_cell.angle_beta   90.00
_cell.angle_gamma   90.00
#
_symmetry.space_group_name_H-M   'P 1'
#
loop_
_entity.id
_entity.type
_entity.pdbx_description
1 polymer ?
#
loop_
_entity_poly.entity_id
_entity_poly.type
_entity_poly.pdbx_seq_one_letter_code
_entity_poly.pdbx_strand_id
1 'polypeptide(L)'
;LTQLMKICIAPTLAGKPWNGATLYQESLGGSEAAVVYIARGLSRAGADVTVMSHGEPGKFDGVTYVHSSQLGWLIGQQWDAVIVSRWLELLAQPWQANYRVLWLHDLPHQRGMHLSCHKVFVISEFQRAAWGLDPAACYLTSDGVDTKVFTPPSGGLAMRDQWKLVWISNPDRGLPVAARIFQEIRKRWPLLELHVYGRASVYGWGPEAEHFYMPQSEFMENVFIHESLSRMQLAAELRTAWAMFYPSFWPETCCMAALEAQASGLPVIAAPLGALPETVKGGILTYDYLNAVSQLRNVNRWTKLSEAGIEYARLHDWDLIAKNWLDYINSVLTEAATPVQEPVLA
;
A
#
# COMPACT_ATOMS: atom_id res chain seq x y z
N LEU A 1 -32.61 -16.69 3.33
CA LEU A 1 -31.52 -15.86 2.81
C LEU A 1 -30.68 -15.44 3.99
N THR A 2 -29.46 -15.94 4.11
CA THR A 2 -28.51 -15.51 5.14
C THR A 2 -28.23 -14.03 4.90
N GLN A 3 -28.45 -13.18 5.90
CA GLN A 3 -28.17 -11.75 5.81
C GLN A 3 -26.66 -11.56 5.63
N LEU A 4 -26.26 -10.78 4.61
CA LEU A 4 -24.85 -10.46 4.37
C LEU A 4 -24.31 -9.59 5.52
N MET A 5 -23.06 -9.81 5.92
CA MET A 5 -22.38 -8.97 6.90
C MET A 5 -22.26 -7.55 6.37
N LYS A 6 -22.77 -6.56 7.12
CA LYS A 6 -22.71 -5.14 6.77
C LYS A 6 -21.45 -4.49 7.33
N ILE A 7 -20.56 -4.05 6.45
CA ILE A 7 -19.29 -3.43 6.81
C ILE A 7 -19.24 -1.99 6.31
N CYS A 8 -18.96 -1.05 7.21
CA CYS A 8 -18.63 0.33 6.84
C CYS A 8 -17.13 0.55 6.95
N ILE A 9 -16.51 1.12 5.90
CA ILE A 9 -15.12 1.58 5.93
C ILE A 9 -15.10 3.10 5.90
N ALA A 10 -14.54 3.71 6.93
CA ALA A 10 -14.45 5.16 7.11
C ALA A 10 -12.97 5.62 7.15
N PRO A 11 -12.38 5.98 6.00
CA PRO A 11 -10.99 6.39 5.91
C PRO A 11 -10.78 7.88 6.21
N THR A 12 -9.53 8.26 6.46
CA THR A 12 -9.08 9.65 6.34
C THR A 12 -9.31 10.12 4.90
N LEU A 13 -9.88 11.30 4.78
CA LEU A 13 -10.17 11.92 3.49
C LEU A 13 -9.07 12.95 3.18
N ALA A 14 -7.98 12.49 2.57
CA ALA A 14 -6.88 13.32 2.14
C ALA A 14 -6.75 13.31 0.61
N GLY A 15 -6.08 14.31 0.07
CA GLY A 15 -5.79 14.40 -1.36
C GLY A 15 -6.98 14.77 -2.24
N LYS A 16 -6.99 14.23 -3.44
CA LYS A 16 -8.06 14.46 -4.43
C LYS A 16 -9.31 13.66 -4.11
N PRO A 17 -10.50 14.09 -4.56
CA PRO A 17 -11.71 13.27 -4.50
C PRO A 17 -11.51 11.92 -5.20
N TRP A 18 -12.01 10.84 -4.57
CA TRP A 18 -11.90 9.49 -5.10
C TRP A 18 -13.10 8.61 -4.75
N ASN A 19 -13.31 7.58 -5.53
CA ASN A 19 -14.25 6.48 -5.30
C ASN A 19 -13.70 5.18 -5.93
N GLY A 20 -14.51 4.14 -6.03
CA GLY A 20 -14.09 2.85 -6.58
C GLY A 20 -13.63 2.89 -8.04
N ALA A 21 -14.12 3.83 -8.85
CA ALA A 21 -13.70 3.96 -10.24
C ALA A 21 -12.31 4.60 -10.39
N THR A 22 -11.91 5.44 -9.45
CA THR A 22 -10.64 6.20 -9.50
C THR A 22 -9.43 5.28 -9.63
N LEU A 23 -9.45 4.11 -8.98
CA LEU A 23 -8.36 3.13 -9.02
C LEU A 23 -7.94 2.73 -10.45
N TYR A 24 -8.89 2.74 -11.39
CA TYR A 24 -8.66 2.34 -12.79
C TYR A 24 -8.36 3.52 -13.71
N GLN A 25 -8.83 4.70 -13.35
CA GLN A 25 -8.80 5.89 -14.21
C GLN A 25 -7.59 6.76 -13.95
N GLU A 26 -7.20 6.89 -12.67
CA GLU A 26 -6.19 7.84 -12.23
C GLU A 26 -5.21 7.19 -11.25
N SER A 27 -4.13 7.92 -10.99
CA SER A 27 -3.23 7.63 -9.89
C SER A 27 -3.90 7.92 -8.55
N LEU A 28 -3.79 6.99 -7.61
CA LEU A 28 -4.38 7.06 -6.27
C LEU A 28 -3.30 6.77 -5.23
N GLY A 29 -3.33 7.50 -4.10
CA GLY A 29 -2.42 7.28 -2.98
C GLY A 29 -2.50 5.85 -2.43
N GLY A 30 -1.45 5.41 -1.74
CA GLY A 30 -1.37 4.03 -1.25
C GLY A 30 -2.50 3.65 -0.32
N SER A 31 -2.78 4.46 0.70
CA SER A 31 -3.84 4.21 1.69
C SER A 31 -5.25 4.27 1.10
N GLU A 32 -5.50 5.20 0.16
CA GLU A 32 -6.77 5.29 -0.55
C GLU A 32 -6.98 4.08 -1.46
N ALA A 33 -5.93 3.69 -2.20
CA ALA A 33 -5.96 2.48 -3.02
C ALA A 33 -6.19 1.22 -2.18
N ALA A 34 -5.55 1.11 -1.01
CA ALA A 34 -5.77 0.01 -0.07
C ALA A 34 -7.24 -0.09 0.37
N VAL A 35 -7.89 1.05 0.67
CA VAL A 35 -9.33 1.07 1.00
C VAL A 35 -10.19 0.56 -0.16
N VAL A 36 -9.90 1.00 -1.39
CA VAL A 36 -10.67 0.53 -2.56
C VAL A 36 -10.46 -0.97 -2.78
N TYR A 37 -9.23 -1.46 -2.67
CA TYR A 37 -8.92 -2.87 -2.87
C TYR A 37 -9.56 -3.76 -1.80
N ILE A 38 -9.42 -3.40 -0.52
CA ILE A 38 -9.98 -4.20 0.58
C ILE A 38 -11.51 -4.21 0.54
N ALA A 39 -12.15 -3.07 0.25
CA ALA A 39 -13.59 -2.99 0.12
C ALA A 39 -14.12 -3.88 -1.01
N ARG A 40 -13.46 -3.85 -2.18
CA ARG A 40 -13.77 -4.73 -3.32
C ARG A 40 -13.59 -6.19 -2.96
N GLY A 41 -12.50 -6.54 -2.29
CA GLY A 41 -12.21 -7.91 -1.85
C GLY A 41 -13.26 -8.42 -0.85
N LEU A 42 -13.64 -7.61 0.15
CA LEU A 42 -14.68 -7.93 1.12
C LEU A 42 -16.04 -8.14 0.44
N SER A 43 -16.39 -7.28 -0.53
CA SER A 43 -17.62 -7.44 -1.31
C SER A 43 -17.61 -8.74 -2.12
N ARG A 44 -16.50 -9.09 -2.76
CA ARG A 44 -16.34 -10.37 -3.49
C ARG A 44 -16.39 -11.58 -2.56
N ALA A 45 -15.91 -11.43 -1.32
CA ALA A 45 -15.98 -12.47 -0.30
C ALA A 45 -17.40 -12.64 0.30
N GLY A 46 -18.35 -11.77 -0.07
CA GLY A 46 -19.78 -11.90 0.30
C GLY A 46 -20.24 -10.94 1.40
N ALA A 47 -19.53 -9.85 1.67
CA ALA A 47 -20.00 -8.79 2.55
C ALA A 47 -20.79 -7.70 1.79
N ASP A 48 -21.71 -7.02 2.48
CA ASP A 48 -22.33 -5.77 2.02
C ASP A 48 -21.48 -4.59 2.51
N VAL A 49 -20.71 -4.00 1.60
CA VAL A 49 -19.68 -3.02 1.96
C VAL A 49 -20.07 -1.63 1.53
N THR A 50 -20.01 -0.69 2.48
CA THR A 50 -20.16 0.74 2.25
C THR A 50 -18.86 1.46 2.62
N VAL A 51 -18.37 2.33 1.73
CA VAL A 51 -17.16 3.14 1.93
C VAL A 51 -17.55 4.61 1.98
N MET A 52 -17.10 5.32 3.01
CA MET A 52 -17.13 6.78 3.04
C MET A 52 -16.01 7.33 2.15
N SER A 53 -16.36 8.22 1.24
CA SER A 53 -15.37 8.91 0.38
C SER A 53 -15.78 10.35 0.14
N HIS A 54 -14.95 11.14 -0.53
CA HIS A 54 -15.27 12.51 -0.94
C HIS A 54 -15.35 12.67 -2.47
N GLY A 55 -15.39 11.55 -3.19
CA GLY A 55 -15.73 11.50 -4.61
C GLY A 55 -17.23 11.35 -4.83
N GLU A 56 -17.64 11.31 -6.10
CA GLU A 56 -19.04 11.10 -6.48
C GLU A 56 -19.58 9.79 -5.91
N PRO A 57 -20.73 9.83 -5.23
CA PRO A 57 -21.38 8.62 -4.71
C PRO A 57 -21.75 7.64 -5.83
N GLY A 58 -21.78 6.36 -5.50
CA GLY A 58 -22.15 5.36 -6.48
C GLY A 58 -21.86 3.94 -6.03
N LYS A 59 -22.11 2.97 -6.91
CA LYS A 59 -21.77 1.57 -6.69
C LYS A 59 -20.72 1.12 -7.69
N PHE A 60 -19.56 0.67 -7.19
CA PHE A 60 -18.43 0.23 -7.99
C PHE A 60 -17.93 -1.12 -7.48
N ASP A 61 -17.75 -2.10 -8.35
CA ASP A 61 -17.28 -3.46 -8.00
C ASP A 61 -18.05 -4.11 -6.82
N GLY A 62 -19.37 -3.85 -6.74
CA GLY A 62 -20.21 -4.36 -5.67
C GLY A 62 -20.23 -3.52 -4.39
N VAL A 63 -19.34 -2.54 -4.24
CA VAL A 63 -19.18 -1.66 -3.08
C VAL A 63 -20.00 -0.37 -3.26
N THR A 64 -20.70 0.04 -2.21
CA THR A 64 -21.43 1.32 -2.17
C THR A 64 -20.50 2.42 -1.65
N TYR A 65 -20.34 3.49 -2.40
CA TYR A 65 -19.58 4.69 -2.00
C TYR A 65 -20.55 5.82 -1.63
N VAL A 66 -20.36 6.38 -0.45
CA VAL A 66 -21.18 7.43 0.13
C VAL A 66 -20.32 8.66 0.37
N HIS A 67 -20.82 9.85 -0.01
CA HIS A 67 -20.07 11.09 0.19
C HIS A 67 -19.92 11.41 1.70
N SER A 68 -18.77 11.91 2.10
CA SER A 68 -18.42 12.22 3.49
C SER A 68 -19.38 13.22 4.18
N SER A 69 -20.08 14.06 3.43
CA SER A 69 -21.15 14.92 3.98
C SER A 69 -22.29 14.13 4.62
N GLN A 70 -22.39 12.83 4.34
CA GLN A 70 -23.39 11.93 4.92
C GLN A 70 -22.85 11.16 6.15
N LEU A 71 -21.75 11.61 6.76
CA LEU A 71 -21.15 10.95 7.94
C LEU A 71 -22.19 10.73 9.05
N GLY A 72 -23.05 11.72 9.34
CA GLY A 72 -24.11 11.57 10.36
C GLY A 72 -25.08 10.44 10.03
N TRP A 73 -25.43 10.25 8.76
CA TRP A 73 -26.25 9.12 8.33
C TRP A 73 -25.50 7.79 8.52
N LEU A 74 -24.23 7.69 8.13
CA LEU A 74 -23.40 6.48 8.29
C LEU A 74 -23.29 6.07 9.77
N ILE A 75 -23.07 7.02 10.69
CA ILE A 75 -22.98 6.78 12.13
C ILE A 75 -24.30 6.22 12.68
N GLY A 76 -25.43 6.70 12.18
CA GLY A 76 -26.76 6.26 12.61
C GLY A 76 -27.24 4.94 12.05
N GLN A 77 -26.51 4.34 11.10
CA GLN A 77 -26.85 3.01 10.57
C GLN A 77 -26.32 1.89 11.48
N GLN A 78 -27.00 0.74 11.47
CA GLN A 78 -26.52 -0.46 12.16
C GLN A 78 -25.54 -1.21 11.28
N TRP A 79 -24.32 -1.43 11.81
CA TRP A 79 -23.23 -2.14 11.15
C TRP A 79 -22.84 -3.39 11.94
N ASP A 80 -22.48 -4.48 11.26
CA ASP A 80 -21.82 -5.60 11.90
C ASP A 80 -20.38 -5.24 12.25
N ALA A 81 -19.67 -4.54 11.32
CA ALA A 81 -18.36 -4.00 11.60
C ALA A 81 -18.18 -2.59 11.01
N VAL A 82 -17.44 -1.75 11.74
CA VAL A 82 -16.92 -0.47 11.24
C VAL A 82 -15.40 -0.52 11.27
N ILE A 83 -14.78 -0.24 10.13
CA ILE A 83 -13.33 -0.18 9.95
C ILE A 83 -12.95 1.28 9.72
N VAL A 84 -12.34 1.90 10.71
CA VAL A 84 -11.79 3.25 10.57
C VAL A 84 -10.34 3.13 10.09
N SER A 85 -10.04 3.74 8.93
CA SER A 85 -8.69 3.73 8.37
C SER A 85 -8.00 5.07 8.65
N ARG A 86 -6.91 5.05 9.42
CA ARG A 86 -6.01 6.18 9.76
C ARG A 86 -6.61 7.27 10.65
N TRP A 87 -7.91 7.50 10.61
CA TRP A 87 -8.57 8.66 11.24
C TRP A 87 -9.05 8.34 12.67
N LEU A 88 -8.17 8.56 13.64
CA LEU A 88 -8.40 8.19 15.04
C LEU A 88 -9.65 8.87 15.65
N GLU A 89 -9.92 10.11 15.29
CA GLU A 89 -11.07 10.88 15.80
C GLU A 89 -12.42 10.31 15.35
N LEU A 90 -12.45 9.59 14.23
CA LEU A 90 -13.66 8.89 13.79
C LEU A 90 -14.03 7.70 14.71
N LEU A 91 -13.07 7.11 15.40
CA LEU A 91 -13.35 6.04 16.37
C LEU A 91 -14.19 6.54 17.55
N ALA A 92 -14.03 7.82 17.93
CA ALA A 92 -14.76 8.46 19.02
C ALA A 92 -16.23 8.76 18.67
N GLN A 93 -16.61 8.64 17.40
CA GLN A 93 -17.99 8.84 16.99
C GLN A 93 -18.91 7.71 17.51
N PRO A 94 -20.20 8.00 17.78
CA PRO A 94 -21.13 7.03 18.36
C PRO A 94 -21.66 6.03 17.30
N TRP A 95 -20.76 5.31 16.67
CA TRP A 95 -21.09 4.29 15.68
C TRP A 95 -22.02 3.20 16.25
N GLN A 96 -23.10 2.92 15.56
CA GLN A 96 -23.96 1.77 15.85
C GLN A 96 -23.34 0.51 15.20
N ALA A 97 -22.31 -0.05 15.84
CA ALA A 97 -21.54 -1.18 15.29
C ALA A 97 -21.26 -2.23 16.36
N ASN A 98 -21.43 -3.51 15.96
CA ASN A 98 -21.13 -4.66 16.82
C ASN A 98 -19.62 -4.82 17.02
N TYR A 99 -18.81 -4.49 15.97
CA TYR A 99 -17.36 -4.60 16.01
C TYR A 99 -16.71 -3.36 15.40
N ARG A 100 -15.73 -2.77 16.10
CA ARG A 100 -15.01 -1.58 15.65
C ARG A 100 -13.53 -1.89 15.50
N VAL A 101 -12.97 -1.56 14.34
CA VAL A 101 -11.57 -1.80 13.96
C VAL A 101 -10.90 -0.47 13.63
N LEU A 102 -9.69 -0.29 14.12
CA LEU A 102 -8.77 0.73 13.61
C LEU A 102 -7.78 0.05 12.67
N TRP A 103 -7.74 0.48 11.41
CA TRP A 103 -6.74 0.05 10.44
C TRP A 103 -5.67 1.09 10.27
N LEU A 104 -4.45 0.79 10.71
CA LEU A 104 -3.30 1.69 10.66
C LEU A 104 -2.53 1.56 9.34
N HIS A 105 -2.09 2.72 8.82
CA HIS A 105 -1.18 2.81 7.67
C HIS A 105 0.08 3.63 8.00
N ASP A 106 -0.02 4.56 8.95
CA ASP A 106 1.04 5.51 9.27
C ASP A 106 1.89 5.06 10.46
N LEU A 107 3.03 5.72 10.63
CA LEU A 107 3.78 5.70 11.87
C LEU A 107 3.07 6.56 12.93
N PRO A 108 3.33 6.34 14.23
CA PRO A 108 2.68 7.11 15.27
C PRO A 108 3.07 8.59 15.20
N HIS A 109 2.07 9.45 15.10
CA HIS A 109 2.19 10.89 15.17
C HIS A 109 1.68 11.46 16.50
N GLN A 110 0.99 10.64 17.29
CA GLN A 110 0.49 10.94 18.63
C GLN A 110 0.72 9.73 19.55
N ARG A 111 1.01 9.96 20.83
CA ARG A 111 1.17 8.92 21.84
C ARG A 111 0.14 9.12 22.95
N GLY A 112 -0.19 8.03 23.66
CA GLY A 112 -1.06 8.09 24.83
C GLY A 112 -2.56 8.28 24.50
N MET A 113 -3.00 7.95 23.30
CA MET A 113 -4.41 8.00 22.94
C MET A 113 -5.13 6.72 23.37
N HIS A 114 -6.31 6.90 23.95
CA HIS A 114 -7.24 5.79 24.17
C HIS A 114 -7.94 5.45 22.85
N LEU A 115 -7.77 4.22 22.38
CA LEU A 115 -8.39 3.73 21.14
C LEU A 115 -9.71 3.05 21.46
N SER A 116 -10.84 3.69 21.17
CA SER A 116 -12.18 3.14 21.35
C SER A 116 -12.53 2.12 20.26
N CYS A 117 -11.70 1.09 20.08
CA CYS A 117 -11.94 0.00 19.13
C CYS A 117 -11.74 -1.37 19.80
N HIS A 118 -12.29 -2.41 19.18
CA HIS A 118 -12.13 -3.78 19.65
C HIS A 118 -10.80 -4.39 19.20
N LYS A 119 -10.26 -3.93 18.06
CA LYS A 119 -9.03 -4.45 17.49
C LYS A 119 -8.32 -3.40 16.65
N VAL A 120 -6.99 -3.44 16.67
CA VAL A 120 -6.14 -2.64 15.78
C VAL A 120 -5.58 -3.56 14.70
N PHE A 121 -5.85 -3.24 13.43
CA PHE A 121 -5.26 -3.93 12.29
C PHE A 121 -3.97 -3.21 11.90
N VAL A 122 -2.86 -3.91 12.03
CA VAL A 122 -1.49 -3.42 11.74
C VAL A 122 -0.93 -4.14 10.52
N ILE A 123 -0.25 -3.42 9.66
CA ILE A 123 0.20 -3.92 8.36
C ILE A 123 1.64 -4.45 8.36
N SER A 124 2.33 -4.42 9.50
CA SER A 124 3.62 -5.06 9.73
C SER A 124 3.93 -5.15 11.23
N GLU A 125 4.83 -6.03 11.60
CA GLU A 125 5.38 -6.07 12.96
C GLU A 125 6.19 -4.81 13.30
N PHE A 126 6.89 -4.25 12.31
CA PHE A 126 7.57 -2.97 12.47
C PHE A 126 6.57 -1.88 12.87
N GLN A 127 5.43 -1.76 12.19
CA GLN A 127 4.41 -0.76 12.52
C GLN A 127 3.83 -1.00 13.92
N ARG A 128 3.47 -2.25 14.26
CA ARG A 128 2.97 -2.60 15.59
C ARG A 128 3.94 -2.16 16.69
N ALA A 129 5.23 -2.50 16.53
CA ALA A 129 6.28 -2.15 17.47
C ALA A 129 6.50 -0.62 17.57
N ALA A 130 6.47 0.10 16.43
CA ALA A 130 6.58 1.55 16.40
C ALA A 130 5.46 2.25 17.17
N TRP A 131 4.21 1.71 17.10
CA TRP A 131 3.07 2.19 17.88
C TRP A 131 3.10 1.74 19.35
N GLY A 132 3.98 0.80 19.76
CA GLY A 132 4.02 0.23 21.10
C GLY A 132 2.79 -0.61 21.45
N LEU A 133 2.14 -1.22 20.46
CA LEU A 133 0.90 -1.96 20.65
C LEU A 133 1.16 -3.38 21.15
N ASP A 134 0.33 -3.82 22.11
CA ASP A 134 0.29 -5.22 22.54
C ASP A 134 -0.12 -6.12 21.37
N PRO A 135 0.60 -7.22 21.08
CA PRO A 135 0.18 -8.20 20.10
C PRO A 135 -1.25 -8.70 20.28
N ALA A 136 -1.71 -8.86 21.54
CA ALA A 136 -3.06 -9.31 21.84
C ALA A 136 -4.14 -8.31 21.43
N ALA A 137 -3.82 -6.98 21.38
CA ALA A 137 -4.72 -5.93 20.92
C ALA A 137 -4.73 -5.80 19.39
N CYS A 138 -3.83 -6.49 18.68
CA CYS A 138 -3.62 -6.34 17.25
C CYS A 138 -4.06 -7.57 16.45
N TYR A 139 -4.51 -7.32 15.23
CA TYR A 139 -4.55 -8.29 14.16
C TYR A 139 -3.47 -7.93 13.15
N LEU A 140 -2.44 -8.77 13.06
CA LEU A 140 -1.37 -8.58 12.09
C LEU A 140 -1.89 -8.97 10.70
N THR A 141 -1.92 -8.00 9.81
CA THR A 141 -2.25 -8.14 8.40
C THR A 141 -1.10 -7.61 7.54
N SER A 142 -1.37 -7.22 6.33
CA SER A 142 -0.45 -6.48 5.46
C SER A 142 -1.25 -5.60 4.51
N ASP A 143 -0.57 -4.69 3.82
CA ASP A 143 -1.07 -4.22 2.53
C ASP A 143 -0.94 -5.34 1.50
N GLY A 144 -1.69 -5.21 0.41
CA GLY A 144 -1.72 -6.22 -0.63
C GLY A 144 -1.31 -5.68 -2.00
N VAL A 145 -1.43 -6.56 -2.97
CA VAL A 145 -1.27 -6.25 -4.40
C VAL A 145 -2.38 -6.93 -5.20
N ASP A 146 -2.84 -6.30 -6.27
CA ASP A 146 -3.74 -6.95 -7.22
C ASP A 146 -2.93 -7.83 -8.18
N THR A 147 -2.82 -9.12 -7.86
CA THR A 147 -2.03 -10.10 -8.62
C THR A 147 -2.62 -10.42 -9.99
N LYS A 148 -3.82 -9.91 -10.33
CA LYS A 148 -4.42 -10.00 -11.67
C LYS A 148 -3.96 -8.86 -12.57
N VAL A 149 -3.62 -7.71 -11.97
CA VAL A 149 -3.11 -6.51 -12.66
C VAL A 149 -1.58 -6.55 -12.74
N PHE A 150 -0.92 -6.73 -11.60
CA PHE A 150 0.53 -6.80 -11.50
C PHE A 150 0.99 -8.23 -11.73
N THR A 151 1.39 -8.51 -12.95
CA THR A 151 1.83 -9.84 -13.40
C THR A 151 3.16 -9.74 -14.16
N PRO A 152 4.00 -10.78 -14.11
CA PRO A 152 5.16 -10.85 -14.99
C PRO A 152 4.76 -10.77 -16.47
N PRO A 153 5.65 -10.29 -17.36
CA PRO A 153 5.38 -10.28 -18.79
C PRO A 153 5.30 -11.71 -19.33
N SER A 154 4.37 -11.97 -20.24
CA SER A 154 4.17 -13.28 -20.87
C SER A 154 5.39 -13.75 -21.69
N GLY A 155 6.18 -12.81 -22.22
CA GLY A 155 7.43 -13.08 -22.95
C GLY A 155 8.66 -13.25 -22.04
N GLY A 156 8.50 -13.28 -20.72
CA GLY A 156 9.59 -13.47 -19.76
C GLY A 156 10.67 -12.39 -19.86
N LEU A 157 11.93 -12.78 -19.67
CA LEU A 157 13.08 -11.88 -19.68
C LEU A 157 13.27 -11.10 -21.00
N ALA A 158 12.86 -11.67 -22.14
CA ALA A 158 12.99 -11.02 -23.44
C ALA A 158 12.20 -9.71 -23.56
N MET A 159 11.19 -9.52 -22.72
CA MET A 159 10.39 -8.29 -22.67
C MET A 159 10.98 -7.22 -21.76
N ARG A 160 12.04 -7.51 -21.03
CA ARG A 160 12.64 -6.61 -20.05
C ARG A 160 13.85 -5.87 -20.59
N ASP A 161 13.86 -4.59 -20.36
CA ASP A 161 15.04 -3.77 -20.59
C ASP A 161 15.96 -3.82 -19.38
N GLN A 162 17.10 -4.48 -19.53
CA GLN A 162 18.11 -4.62 -18.49
C GLN A 162 18.74 -3.29 -18.04
N TRP A 163 18.49 -2.21 -18.75
CA TRP A 163 19.00 -0.87 -18.44
C TRP A 163 17.97 -0.01 -17.69
N LYS A 164 16.71 -0.42 -17.67
CA LYS A 164 15.60 0.31 -17.07
C LYS A 164 15.43 -0.06 -15.60
N LEU A 165 15.78 0.86 -14.70
CA LEU A 165 15.41 0.83 -13.29
C LEU A 165 14.17 1.71 -13.07
N VAL A 166 13.34 1.37 -12.09
CA VAL A 166 12.12 2.13 -11.78
C VAL A 166 12.07 2.58 -10.33
N TRP A 167 11.57 3.80 -10.11
CA TRP A 167 11.11 4.34 -8.84
C TRP A 167 9.61 4.57 -8.94
N ILE A 168 8.82 3.96 -8.04
CA ILE A 168 7.35 3.99 -8.10
C ILE A 168 6.71 4.43 -6.77
N SER A 169 7.39 5.27 -6.03
CA SER A 169 6.93 5.81 -4.75
C SER A 169 6.91 7.34 -4.79
N ASN A 170 6.32 7.97 -3.75
CA ASN A 170 6.35 9.42 -3.61
C ASN A 170 7.80 9.93 -3.58
N PRO A 171 8.13 11.03 -4.25
CA PRO A 171 9.45 11.64 -4.24
C PRO A 171 9.97 11.99 -2.84
N ASP A 172 9.11 12.33 -1.88
CA ASP A 172 9.46 12.63 -0.48
C ASP A 172 10.11 11.45 0.25
N ARG A 173 9.96 10.23 -0.27
CA ARG A 173 10.56 9.02 0.29
C ARG A 173 12.07 8.92 0.05
N GLY A 174 12.66 9.90 -0.64
CA GLY A 174 14.11 10.00 -0.82
C GLY A 174 14.58 10.01 -2.27
N LEU A 175 13.72 10.39 -3.23
CA LEU A 175 14.09 10.45 -4.64
C LEU A 175 15.35 11.30 -4.91
N PRO A 176 15.59 12.49 -4.29
CA PRO A 176 16.82 13.23 -4.49
C PRO A 176 18.09 12.47 -4.09
N VAL A 177 18.01 11.69 -3.02
CA VAL A 177 19.12 10.82 -2.57
C VAL A 177 19.29 9.65 -3.53
N ALA A 178 18.19 9.04 -3.96
CA ALA A 178 18.22 7.96 -4.95
C ALA A 178 18.87 8.38 -6.26
N ALA A 179 18.57 9.59 -6.75
CA ALA A 179 19.17 10.14 -7.96
C ALA A 179 20.69 10.34 -7.82
N ARG A 180 21.16 10.85 -6.68
CA ARG A 180 22.61 10.98 -6.40
C ARG A 180 23.31 9.62 -6.41
N ILE A 181 22.76 8.63 -5.71
CA ILE A 181 23.30 7.27 -5.67
C ILE A 181 23.29 6.66 -7.09
N PHE A 182 22.21 6.90 -7.85
CA PHE A 182 22.08 6.43 -9.23
C PHE A 182 23.19 6.98 -10.13
N GLN A 183 23.58 8.26 -10.00
CA GLN A 183 24.69 8.84 -10.77
C GLN A 183 26.02 8.15 -10.47
N GLU A 184 26.29 7.77 -9.21
CA GLU A 184 27.50 7.01 -8.87
C GLU A 184 27.48 5.62 -9.52
N ILE A 185 26.32 4.96 -9.55
CA ILE A 185 26.15 3.63 -10.20
C ILE A 185 26.37 3.76 -11.73
N ARG A 186 25.86 4.81 -12.35
CA ARG A 186 26.01 5.08 -13.80
C ARG A 186 27.44 5.22 -14.25
N LYS A 187 28.36 5.69 -13.41
CA LYS A 187 29.79 5.73 -13.77
C LYS A 187 30.33 4.38 -14.24
N ARG A 188 29.75 3.29 -13.72
CA ARG A 188 30.11 1.90 -14.10
C ARG A 188 29.22 1.36 -15.23
N TRP A 189 27.98 1.78 -15.31
CA TRP A 189 27.01 1.36 -16.34
C TRP A 189 26.29 2.55 -16.95
N PRO A 190 26.95 3.25 -17.92
CA PRO A 190 26.43 4.52 -18.46
C PRO A 190 25.08 4.42 -19.17
N LEU A 191 24.68 3.21 -19.59
CA LEU A 191 23.40 2.97 -20.26
C LEU A 191 22.22 2.83 -19.29
N LEU A 192 22.46 2.77 -17.96
CA LEU A 192 21.37 2.68 -16.99
C LEU A 192 20.47 3.93 -17.07
N GLU A 193 19.18 3.70 -16.93
CA GLU A 193 18.11 4.66 -16.88
C GLU A 193 17.30 4.48 -15.59
N LEU A 194 16.91 5.59 -14.97
CA LEU A 194 16.00 5.61 -13.82
C LEU A 194 14.68 6.27 -14.24
N HIS A 195 13.63 5.48 -14.31
CA HIS A 195 12.28 5.94 -14.64
C HIS A 195 11.47 6.14 -13.36
N VAL A 196 10.99 7.36 -13.14
CA VAL A 196 10.26 7.78 -11.93
C VAL A 196 8.79 7.95 -12.26
N TYR A 197 7.90 7.20 -11.60
CA TYR A 197 6.45 7.24 -11.79
C TYR A 197 5.69 7.76 -10.56
N GLY A 198 6.39 8.32 -9.57
CA GLY A 198 5.82 8.95 -8.38
C GLY A 198 5.79 10.46 -8.48
N ARG A 199 4.68 11.08 -8.09
CA ARG A 199 4.49 12.53 -8.05
C ARG A 199 3.85 12.98 -6.74
N ALA A 200 4.29 14.12 -6.21
CA ALA A 200 3.73 14.72 -5.01
C ALA A 200 2.26 15.14 -5.21
N SER A 201 1.89 15.49 -6.44
CA SER A 201 0.53 15.88 -6.82
C SER A 201 -0.53 14.79 -6.60
N VAL A 202 -0.15 13.51 -6.50
CA VAL A 202 -1.06 12.39 -6.15
C VAL A 202 -1.69 12.62 -4.77
N TYR A 203 -0.95 13.25 -3.86
CA TYR A 203 -1.41 13.58 -2.50
C TYR A 203 -2.03 14.97 -2.39
N GLY A 204 -2.30 15.64 -3.51
CA GLY A 204 -2.84 16.99 -3.53
C GLY A 204 -1.83 18.08 -3.17
N TRP A 205 -0.53 17.75 -3.12
CA TRP A 205 0.52 18.73 -2.86
C TRP A 205 0.76 19.62 -4.07
N GLY A 206 0.98 20.91 -3.80
CA GLY A 206 1.18 21.90 -4.85
C GLY A 206 2.56 21.82 -5.55
N PRO A 207 2.75 22.65 -6.60
CA PRO A 207 3.99 22.65 -7.39
C PRO A 207 5.26 22.92 -6.57
N GLU A 208 5.15 23.64 -5.46
CA GLU A 208 6.29 23.93 -4.56
C GLU A 208 6.83 22.67 -3.89
N ALA A 209 5.92 21.79 -3.41
CA ALA A 209 6.30 20.52 -2.83
C ALA A 209 6.89 19.59 -3.90
N GLU A 210 6.33 19.59 -5.10
CA GLU A 210 6.87 18.87 -6.26
C GLU A 210 8.32 19.29 -6.51
N HIS A 211 8.58 20.60 -6.60
CA HIS A 211 9.93 21.12 -6.83
C HIS A 211 10.90 20.77 -5.69
N PHE A 212 10.45 20.82 -4.43
CA PHE A 212 11.30 20.55 -3.27
C PHE A 212 11.81 19.11 -3.22
N TYR A 213 10.97 18.15 -3.61
CA TYR A 213 11.30 16.72 -3.57
C TYR A 213 11.88 16.17 -4.88
N MET A 214 12.03 17.01 -5.93
CA MET A 214 12.70 16.57 -7.16
C MET A 214 14.22 16.64 -7.02
N PRO A 215 14.96 15.77 -7.72
CA PRO A 215 16.41 15.83 -7.76
C PRO A 215 16.90 17.16 -8.37
N GLN A 216 18.04 17.64 -7.90
CA GLN A 216 18.73 18.78 -8.51
C GLN A 216 19.15 18.44 -9.95
N SER A 217 19.18 19.44 -10.84
CA SER A 217 19.43 19.27 -12.28
C SER A 217 20.73 18.50 -12.60
N GLU A 218 21.77 18.66 -11.79
CA GLU A 218 23.04 17.96 -11.91
C GLU A 218 22.96 16.42 -11.70
N PHE A 219 21.88 15.95 -11.07
CA PHE A 219 21.63 14.52 -10.84
C PHE A 219 20.53 13.94 -11.76
N MET A 220 20.19 14.66 -12.83
CA MET A 220 19.08 14.25 -13.72
C MET A 220 19.53 13.51 -14.98
N GLU A 221 20.82 13.31 -15.20
CA GLU A 221 21.29 12.57 -16.37
C GLU A 221 20.76 11.12 -16.35
N ASN A 222 20.07 10.69 -17.42
CA ASN A 222 19.32 9.42 -17.53
C ASN A 222 18.29 9.19 -16.40
N VAL A 223 17.75 10.24 -15.80
CA VAL A 223 16.62 10.18 -14.90
C VAL A 223 15.40 10.75 -15.61
N PHE A 224 14.38 9.95 -15.80
CA PHE A 224 13.17 10.29 -16.55
C PHE A 224 11.99 10.40 -15.60
N ILE A 225 11.48 11.61 -15.39
CA ILE A 225 10.31 11.86 -14.54
C ILE A 225 9.06 11.78 -15.41
N HIS A 226 8.21 10.81 -15.11
CA HIS A 226 6.95 10.60 -15.82
C HIS A 226 5.76 11.18 -15.04
N GLU A 227 4.64 11.37 -15.74
CA GLU A 227 3.38 11.68 -15.09
C GLU A 227 2.92 10.50 -14.23
N SER A 228 2.05 10.77 -13.26
CA SER A 228 1.44 9.74 -12.44
C SER A 228 0.56 8.82 -13.29
N LEU A 229 0.70 7.53 -13.10
CA LEU A 229 0.02 6.50 -13.86
C LEU A 229 -1.12 5.87 -13.05
N SER A 230 -2.19 5.45 -13.74
CA SER A 230 -3.15 4.51 -13.16
C SER A 230 -2.47 3.15 -12.89
N ARG A 231 -3.07 2.32 -12.05
CA ARG A 231 -2.49 1.00 -11.71
C ARG A 231 -2.26 0.11 -12.93
N MET A 232 -3.17 0.17 -13.90
CA MET A 232 -3.03 -0.60 -15.16
C MET A 232 -1.83 -0.13 -15.99
N GLN A 233 -1.66 1.18 -16.12
CA GLN A 233 -0.54 1.76 -16.84
C GLN A 233 0.79 1.48 -16.12
N LEU A 234 0.82 1.62 -14.79
CA LEU A 234 1.99 1.29 -13.99
C LEU A 234 2.39 -0.18 -14.16
N ALA A 235 1.43 -1.10 -14.10
CA ALA A 235 1.70 -2.52 -14.31
C ALA A 235 2.31 -2.80 -15.69
N ALA A 236 1.90 -2.08 -16.74
CA ALA A 236 2.50 -2.21 -18.07
C ALA A 236 3.97 -1.75 -18.07
N GLU A 237 4.28 -0.64 -17.40
CA GLU A 237 5.65 -0.14 -17.26
C GLU A 237 6.54 -1.12 -16.46
N LEU A 238 6.02 -1.69 -15.38
CA LEU A 238 6.77 -2.64 -14.56
C LEU A 238 7.12 -3.93 -15.33
N ARG A 239 6.29 -4.34 -16.29
CA ARG A 239 6.59 -5.52 -17.13
C ARG A 239 7.83 -5.34 -18.00
N THR A 240 8.21 -4.11 -18.34
CA THR A 240 9.39 -3.82 -19.18
C THR A 240 10.64 -3.52 -18.37
N ALA A 241 10.52 -3.19 -17.10
CA ALA A 241 11.63 -2.80 -16.25
C ALA A 241 12.49 -4.00 -15.81
N TRP A 242 13.74 -3.71 -15.38
CA TRP A 242 14.68 -4.71 -14.87
C TRP A 242 14.58 -4.89 -13.36
N ALA A 243 14.52 -3.79 -12.60
CA ALA A 243 14.42 -3.82 -11.15
C ALA A 243 13.77 -2.54 -10.62
N MET A 244 13.14 -2.63 -9.46
CA MET A 244 12.80 -1.47 -8.65
C MET A 244 14.04 -1.00 -7.89
N PHE A 245 14.38 0.29 -8.03
CA PHE A 245 15.49 0.93 -7.34
C PHE A 245 14.93 1.88 -6.27
N TYR A 246 15.03 1.46 -5.01
CA TYR A 246 14.36 2.14 -3.89
C TYR A 246 15.31 2.35 -2.69
N PRO A 247 16.40 3.13 -2.84
CA PRO A 247 17.27 3.51 -1.73
C PRO A 247 16.61 4.61 -0.87
N SER A 248 15.44 4.29 -0.33
CA SER A 248 14.66 5.18 0.52
C SER A 248 15.29 5.34 1.89
N PHE A 249 15.19 6.54 2.48
CA PHE A 249 15.47 6.79 3.89
C PHE A 249 14.19 6.83 4.74
N TRP A 250 13.03 6.63 4.13
CA TRP A 250 11.75 6.60 4.82
C TRP A 250 11.51 5.21 5.44
N PRO A 251 11.16 5.13 6.74
CA PRO A 251 10.82 3.86 7.37
C PRO A 251 9.40 3.44 6.96
N GLU A 252 9.31 2.69 5.87
CA GLU A 252 8.04 2.18 5.34
C GLU A 252 7.30 1.34 6.38
N THR A 253 5.97 1.46 6.40
CA THR A 253 5.10 0.65 7.26
C THR A 253 4.68 -0.68 6.63
N CYS A 254 4.71 -0.78 5.29
CA CYS A 254 4.58 -2.01 4.49
C CYS A 254 5.28 -1.86 3.13
N CYS A 255 4.96 -0.84 2.34
CA CYS A 255 5.44 -0.57 0.98
C CYS A 255 4.70 -1.36 -0.11
N MET A 256 3.48 -0.92 -0.45
CA MET A 256 2.71 -1.47 -1.58
C MET A 256 3.50 -1.46 -2.91
N ALA A 257 4.30 -0.41 -3.15
CA ALA A 257 5.14 -0.30 -4.33
C ALA A 257 6.10 -1.50 -4.48
N ALA A 258 6.69 -1.97 -3.37
CA ALA A 258 7.55 -3.16 -3.38
C ALA A 258 6.76 -4.44 -3.64
N LEU A 259 5.52 -4.55 -3.16
CA LEU A 259 4.63 -5.68 -3.48
C LEU A 259 4.25 -5.68 -4.96
N GLU A 260 3.89 -4.52 -5.53
CA GLU A 260 3.54 -4.35 -6.95
C GLU A 260 4.74 -4.69 -7.88
N ALA A 261 5.95 -4.25 -7.50
CA ALA A 261 7.17 -4.61 -8.22
C ALA A 261 7.39 -6.13 -8.19
N GLN A 262 7.35 -6.75 -7.01
CA GLN A 262 7.55 -8.19 -6.84
C GLN A 262 6.48 -9.01 -7.57
N ALA A 263 5.21 -8.62 -7.52
CA ALA A 263 4.13 -9.26 -8.26
C ALA A 263 4.36 -9.20 -9.78
N SER A 264 4.92 -8.09 -10.26
CA SER A 264 5.33 -7.93 -11.66
C SER A 264 6.61 -8.69 -12.01
N GLY A 265 7.20 -9.40 -11.06
CA GLY A 265 8.44 -10.15 -11.23
C GLY A 265 9.70 -9.28 -11.25
N LEU A 266 9.67 -8.06 -10.71
CA LEU A 266 10.86 -7.22 -10.57
C LEU A 266 11.55 -7.49 -9.24
N PRO A 267 12.85 -7.81 -9.23
CA PRO A 267 13.65 -7.71 -8.02
C PRO A 267 13.68 -6.28 -7.49
N VAL A 268 13.64 -6.16 -6.15
CA VAL A 268 13.67 -4.87 -5.46
C VAL A 268 15.04 -4.63 -4.86
N ILE A 269 15.66 -3.48 -5.15
CA ILE A 269 16.88 -3.00 -4.47
C ILE A 269 16.45 -1.90 -3.50
N ALA A 270 16.58 -2.13 -2.19
CA ALA A 270 16.14 -1.18 -1.19
C ALA A 270 17.05 -1.15 0.05
N ALA A 271 16.90 -0.09 0.88
CA ALA A 271 17.50 -0.05 2.20
C ALA A 271 16.80 -1.04 3.15
N PRO A 272 17.51 -1.70 4.08
CA PRO A 272 16.90 -2.53 5.13
C PRO A 272 16.28 -1.67 6.23
N LEU A 273 15.24 -0.88 5.89
CA LEU A 273 14.65 0.14 6.76
C LEU A 273 13.14 -0.05 6.91
N GLY A 274 12.63 0.18 8.12
CA GLY A 274 11.21 0.06 8.40
C GLY A 274 10.72 -1.38 8.19
N ALA A 275 9.57 -1.54 7.58
CA ALA A 275 9.00 -2.84 7.23
C ALA A 275 9.54 -3.44 5.91
N LEU A 276 10.49 -2.80 5.21
CA LEU A 276 11.06 -3.35 3.99
C LEU A 276 11.66 -4.77 4.17
N PRO A 277 12.30 -5.12 5.33
CA PRO A 277 12.73 -6.49 5.59
C PRO A 277 11.57 -7.50 5.70
N GLU A 278 10.38 -7.05 6.08
CA GLU A 278 9.18 -7.87 6.11
C GLU A 278 8.57 -8.02 4.71
N THR A 279 8.58 -6.94 3.91
CA THR A 279 7.88 -6.86 2.62
C THR A 279 8.71 -7.37 1.44
N VAL A 280 10.04 -7.17 1.43
CA VAL A 280 10.89 -7.52 0.29
C VAL A 280 11.48 -8.91 0.48
N LYS A 281 10.98 -9.90 -0.25
CA LYS A 281 11.51 -11.27 -0.32
C LYS A 281 12.18 -11.57 -1.67
N GLY A 282 11.72 -10.90 -2.72
CA GLY A 282 12.31 -10.92 -4.06
C GLY A 282 13.22 -9.73 -4.30
N GLY A 283 14.30 -9.56 -3.51
CA GLY A 283 15.14 -8.39 -3.67
C GLY A 283 16.46 -8.46 -2.92
N ILE A 284 17.18 -7.33 -2.93
CA ILE A 284 18.46 -7.16 -2.23
C ILE A 284 18.30 -5.95 -1.30
N LEU A 285 18.29 -6.22 -0.01
CA LEU A 285 18.26 -5.20 1.03
C LEU A 285 19.70 -4.83 1.44
N THR A 286 20.10 -3.61 1.15
CA THR A 286 21.50 -3.17 1.34
C THR A 286 21.63 -1.66 1.31
N TYR A 287 22.77 -1.16 1.81
CA TYR A 287 23.26 0.19 1.55
C TYR A 287 24.39 0.22 0.49
N ASP A 288 24.87 -0.96 0.05
CA ASP A 288 25.81 -1.10 -1.09
C ASP A 288 25.02 -1.31 -2.40
N TYR A 289 24.44 -0.22 -2.90
CA TYR A 289 23.58 -0.25 -4.09
C TYR A 289 24.35 -0.56 -5.38
N LEU A 290 25.63 -0.17 -5.44
CA LEU A 290 26.50 -0.49 -6.57
C LEU A 290 26.66 -2.01 -6.71
N ASN A 291 26.96 -2.70 -5.61
CA ASN A 291 27.05 -4.15 -5.57
C ASN A 291 25.71 -4.82 -5.86
N ALA A 292 24.59 -4.27 -5.33
CA ALA A 292 23.27 -4.82 -5.60
C ALA A 292 22.91 -4.80 -7.09
N VAL A 293 23.15 -3.67 -7.77
CA VAL A 293 22.98 -3.58 -9.24
C VAL A 293 23.89 -4.56 -9.95
N SER A 294 25.17 -4.69 -9.53
CA SER A 294 26.11 -5.67 -10.10
C SER A 294 25.58 -7.10 -9.98
N GLN A 295 25.03 -7.48 -8.83
CA GLN A 295 24.48 -8.82 -8.62
C GLN A 295 23.28 -9.12 -9.52
N LEU A 296 22.44 -8.13 -9.81
CA LEU A 296 21.28 -8.28 -10.70
C LEU A 296 21.68 -8.41 -12.19
N ARG A 297 22.94 -8.15 -12.57
CA ARG A 297 23.44 -8.46 -13.92
C ARG A 297 23.64 -9.96 -14.13
N ASN A 298 23.70 -10.75 -13.06
CA ASN A 298 23.66 -12.20 -13.14
C ASN A 298 22.21 -12.68 -13.31
N VAL A 299 21.88 -13.17 -14.50
CA VAL A 299 20.51 -13.59 -14.87
C VAL A 299 19.98 -14.68 -13.93
N ASN A 300 20.81 -15.67 -13.53
CA ASN A 300 20.36 -16.73 -12.63
C ASN A 300 19.98 -16.18 -11.25
N ARG A 301 20.75 -15.21 -10.72
CA ARG A 301 20.40 -14.55 -9.46
C ARG A 301 19.15 -13.71 -9.61
N TRP A 302 19.05 -12.93 -10.68
CA TRP A 302 17.88 -12.13 -11.01
C TRP A 302 16.62 -13.00 -11.04
N THR A 303 16.64 -14.13 -11.76
CA THR A 303 15.52 -15.06 -11.89
C THR A 303 15.09 -15.60 -10.53
N LYS A 304 16.03 -16.06 -9.70
CA LYS A 304 15.71 -16.54 -8.34
C LYS A 304 15.02 -15.48 -7.47
N LEU A 305 15.48 -14.24 -7.54
CA LEU A 305 14.85 -13.13 -6.79
C LEU A 305 13.47 -12.78 -7.34
N SER A 306 13.32 -12.78 -8.68
CA SER A 306 12.03 -12.58 -9.34
C SER A 306 11.01 -13.63 -8.90
N GLU A 307 11.37 -14.91 -8.96
CA GLU A 307 10.51 -16.03 -8.55
C GLU A 307 10.09 -15.93 -7.07
N ALA A 308 11.05 -15.66 -6.18
CA ALA A 308 10.76 -15.46 -4.75
C ALA A 308 9.81 -14.29 -4.51
N GLY A 309 9.98 -13.19 -5.25
CA GLY A 309 9.10 -12.02 -5.15
C GLY A 309 7.67 -12.31 -5.63
N ILE A 310 7.52 -13.02 -6.75
CA ILE A 310 6.23 -13.43 -7.29
C ILE A 310 5.49 -14.35 -6.29
N GLU A 311 6.20 -15.34 -5.75
CA GLU A 311 5.63 -16.26 -4.76
C GLU A 311 5.14 -15.51 -3.51
N TYR A 312 5.98 -14.62 -2.98
CA TYR A 312 5.60 -13.80 -1.83
C TYR A 312 4.39 -12.90 -2.12
N ALA A 313 4.36 -12.23 -3.27
CA ALA A 313 3.28 -11.34 -3.67
C ALA A 313 1.93 -12.08 -3.77
N ARG A 314 1.91 -13.33 -4.21
CA ARG A 314 0.69 -14.15 -4.28
C ARG A 314 0.04 -14.38 -2.92
N LEU A 315 0.83 -14.44 -1.85
CA LEU A 315 0.33 -14.56 -0.48
C LEU A 315 -0.26 -13.24 0.05
N HIS A 316 0.00 -12.14 -0.67
CA HIS A 316 -0.45 -10.79 -0.34
C HIS A 316 -1.47 -10.25 -1.38
N ASP A 317 -2.21 -11.15 -2.06
CA ASP A 317 -3.33 -10.73 -2.91
C ASP A 317 -4.44 -10.10 -2.10
N TRP A 318 -4.98 -8.95 -2.56
CA TRP A 318 -6.03 -8.22 -1.84
C TRP A 318 -7.30 -9.04 -1.62
N ASP A 319 -7.68 -9.92 -2.56
CA ASP A 319 -8.86 -10.78 -2.40
C ASP A 319 -8.62 -11.81 -1.27
N LEU A 320 -7.39 -12.31 -1.11
CA LEU A 320 -7.00 -13.21 -0.02
C LEU A 320 -7.01 -12.49 1.34
N ILE A 321 -6.40 -11.30 1.41
CA ILE A 321 -6.38 -10.48 2.62
C ILE A 321 -7.81 -10.14 3.06
N ALA A 322 -8.66 -9.72 2.14
CA ALA A 322 -10.05 -9.40 2.41
C ALA A 322 -10.84 -10.61 2.93
N LYS A 323 -10.61 -11.78 2.34
CA LYS A 323 -11.22 -13.02 2.83
C LYS A 323 -10.79 -13.33 4.27
N ASN A 324 -9.50 -13.21 4.57
CA ASN A 324 -8.97 -13.44 5.92
C ASN A 324 -9.56 -12.43 6.93
N TRP A 325 -9.76 -11.18 6.55
CA TRP A 325 -10.41 -10.18 7.39
C TRP A 325 -11.88 -10.55 7.66
N LEU A 326 -12.61 -10.95 6.62
CA LEU A 326 -14.01 -11.33 6.75
C LEU A 326 -14.16 -12.55 7.65
N ASP A 327 -13.32 -13.58 7.47
CA ASP A 327 -13.31 -14.79 8.28
C ASP A 327 -13.00 -14.46 9.75
N TYR A 328 -12.00 -13.59 10.00
CA TYR A 328 -11.66 -13.13 11.35
C TYR A 328 -12.82 -12.36 12.00
N ILE A 329 -13.42 -11.39 11.31
CA ILE A 329 -14.54 -10.59 11.85
C ILE A 329 -15.74 -11.50 12.13
N ASN A 330 -16.03 -12.46 11.24
CA ASN A 330 -17.07 -13.46 11.46
C ASN A 330 -16.82 -14.29 12.74
N SER A 331 -15.60 -14.75 12.97
CA SER A 331 -15.26 -15.56 14.15
C SER A 331 -15.50 -14.77 15.44
N VAL A 332 -15.01 -13.53 15.52
CA VAL A 332 -15.18 -12.70 16.73
C VAL A 332 -16.63 -12.29 16.98
N LEU A 333 -17.42 -12.03 15.93
CA LEU A 333 -18.85 -11.73 16.08
C LEU A 333 -19.64 -12.95 16.55
N THR A 334 -19.23 -14.15 16.14
CA THR A 334 -19.85 -15.41 16.58
C THR A 334 -19.48 -15.73 18.04
N GLU A 335 -18.23 -15.46 18.44
CA GLU A 335 -17.74 -15.64 19.80
C GLU A 335 -18.24 -14.57 20.77
N ALA A 336 -18.52 -13.35 20.32
CA ALA A 336 -18.96 -12.18 21.10
C ALA A 336 -20.40 -12.29 21.64
N ALA A 337 -21.06 -13.44 21.47
CA ALA A 337 -22.16 -13.82 22.36
C ALA A 337 -21.70 -13.90 23.83
N THR A 338 -20.38 -13.75 24.12
CA THR A 338 -19.72 -13.69 25.44
C THR A 338 -19.04 -12.32 25.61
N PRO A 339 -19.19 -11.57 26.73
CA PRO A 339 -18.69 -10.19 26.86
C PRO A 339 -17.15 -10.12 26.88
N VAL A 340 -16.58 -9.21 26.08
CA VAL A 340 -15.15 -8.97 25.92
C VAL A 340 -14.69 -7.73 26.72
N GLN A 341 -13.52 -7.83 27.38
CA GLN A 341 -12.85 -6.70 28.04
C GLN A 341 -12.16 -5.79 26.99
N GLU A 342 -12.33 -4.47 27.11
CA GLU A 342 -11.69 -3.49 26.23
C GLU A 342 -10.17 -3.43 26.43
N PRO A 343 -9.34 -3.36 25.35
CA PRO A 343 -7.89 -3.23 25.48
C PRO A 343 -7.48 -1.84 25.98
N VAL A 344 -6.61 -1.81 26.98
CA VAL A 344 -5.98 -0.60 27.53
C VAL A 344 -4.56 -0.50 26.94
N LEU A 345 -4.22 0.65 26.37
CA LEU A 345 -2.86 0.96 25.93
C LEU A 345 -1.98 1.33 27.13
N ALA A 346 -0.80 0.74 27.20
CA ALA A 346 0.22 1.07 28.20
C ALA A 346 1.04 2.33 27.84
#